data_342c414adef87a425798a8983efe20c1
#
_entry.id   342c414adef87a425798a8983efe20c1
#
_cell.length_a   1.000
_cell.length_b   1.000
_cell.length_c   1.000
_cell.angle_alpha   90.00
_cell.angle_beta   90.00
_cell.angle_gamma   90.00
#
_symmetry.space_group_name_H-M   'P 1'
#
loop_
_entity.id
_entity.type
_entity.pdbx_description
1 polymer ?
#
loop_
_entity_poly.entity_id
_entity_poly.type
_entity_poly.pdbx_seq_one_letter_code
_entity_poly.pdbx_strand_id
1 'polypeptide(L)'
;MIRRISLVRKLPELTREEFLARWTGEHVEFARRLPGLRGYVIQILEGDDPPYDGIAITTFDTREDAERAFAVPELAEGLRRTRDEFAASVEVYFAEEYPVVTEQEE
;
A
#
# COMPACT_ATOMS: atom_id res chain seq x y z
N MET A 1 16.56 4.15 -3.30
CA MET A 1 15.43 3.21 -3.11
C MET A 1 14.22 3.72 -3.85
N ILE A 2 13.40 2.81 -4.27
CA ILE A 2 12.17 3.14 -4.98
C ILE A 2 10.98 2.94 -4.06
N ARG A 3 10.00 3.83 -4.15
CA ARG A 3 8.72 3.71 -3.45
C ARG A 3 7.65 3.35 -4.45
N ARG A 4 6.81 2.38 -4.10
CA ARG A 4 5.62 2.06 -4.89
C ARG A 4 4.44 2.58 -4.09
N ILE A 5 3.75 3.55 -4.65
CA ILE A 5 2.69 4.27 -3.95
C ILE A 5 1.35 3.85 -4.54
N SER A 6 0.45 3.38 -3.67
CA SER A 6 -0.91 3.00 -4.07
C SER A 6 -1.88 3.99 -3.45
N LEU A 7 -2.69 4.61 -4.30
CA LEU A 7 -3.74 5.54 -3.88
C LEU A 7 -5.05 4.78 -3.88
N VAL A 8 -5.66 4.64 -2.73
CA VAL A 8 -6.76 3.70 -2.51
C VAL A 8 -8.05 4.41 -2.15
N ARG A 9 -9.14 4.08 -2.87
CA ARG A 9 -10.48 4.50 -2.50
C ARG A 9 -11.18 3.34 -1.83
N LYS A 10 -11.81 3.63 -0.72
CA LYS A 10 -12.56 2.68 0.07
C LYS A 10 -13.84 2.25 -0.68
N LEU A 11 -14.29 1.01 -0.48
CA LEU A 11 -15.61 0.60 -0.92
C LEU A 11 -16.66 1.50 -0.23
N PRO A 12 -17.64 2.02 -0.98
CA PRO A 12 -18.59 3.00 -0.41
C PRO A 12 -19.38 2.47 0.77
N GLU A 13 -19.65 1.17 0.81
CA GLU A 13 -20.48 0.58 1.86
C GLU A 13 -19.72 0.38 3.18
N LEU A 14 -18.39 0.55 3.18
CA LEU A 14 -17.61 0.35 4.40
C LEU A 14 -17.48 1.65 5.17
N THR A 15 -17.48 1.56 6.49
CA THR A 15 -17.05 2.67 7.32
C THR A 15 -15.53 2.77 7.24
N ARG A 16 -14.99 3.90 7.71
CA ARG A 16 -13.54 4.09 7.75
C ARG A 16 -12.87 3.03 8.61
N GLU A 17 -13.50 2.69 9.74
CA GLU A 17 -12.97 1.66 10.64
C GLU A 17 -12.96 0.29 9.97
N GLU A 18 -14.04 -0.04 9.25
CA GLU A 18 -14.11 -1.32 8.54
C GLU A 18 -13.06 -1.39 7.43
N PHE A 19 -12.88 -0.29 6.72
CA PHE A 19 -11.89 -0.17 5.66
C PHE A 19 -10.49 -0.46 6.21
N LEU A 20 -10.12 0.20 7.31
CA LEU A 20 -8.82 0.01 7.92
C LEU A 20 -8.64 -1.40 8.47
N ALA A 21 -9.68 -1.93 9.10
CA ALA A 21 -9.62 -3.28 9.67
C ALA A 21 -9.39 -4.33 8.58
N ARG A 22 -10.07 -4.20 7.45
CA ARG A 22 -9.90 -5.17 6.36
C ARG A 22 -8.55 -5.01 5.69
N TRP A 23 -8.11 -3.76 5.50
CA TRP A 23 -6.81 -3.51 4.88
C TRP A 23 -5.67 -4.09 5.72
N THR A 24 -5.74 -3.91 7.04
CA THR A 24 -4.66 -4.35 7.93
C THR A 24 -4.81 -5.80 8.38
N GLY A 25 -5.80 -6.51 7.85
CA GLY A 25 -5.99 -7.91 8.15
C GLY A 25 -5.17 -8.81 7.22
N GLU A 26 -5.86 -9.69 6.51
CA GLU A 26 -5.20 -10.70 5.66
C GLU A 26 -4.36 -10.05 4.56
N HIS A 27 -4.79 -8.91 4.04
CA HIS A 27 -4.06 -8.23 2.96
C HIS A 27 -2.64 -7.90 3.37
N VAL A 28 -2.46 -7.39 4.58
CA VAL A 28 -1.13 -7.03 5.10
C VAL A 28 -0.27 -8.27 5.26
N GLU A 29 -0.87 -9.41 5.62
CA GLU A 29 -0.11 -10.64 5.79
C GLU A 29 0.49 -11.12 4.46
N PHE A 30 -0.25 -10.98 3.36
CA PHE A 30 0.32 -11.26 2.04
C PHE A 30 1.44 -10.27 1.71
N ALA A 31 1.22 -8.99 1.99
CA ALA A 31 2.20 -7.96 1.66
C ALA A 31 3.51 -8.16 2.41
N ARG A 32 3.44 -8.61 3.67
CA ARG A 32 4.64 -8.86 4.47
C ARG A 32 5.53 -9.93 3.86
N ARG A 33 4.99 -10.78 3.00
CA ARG A 33 5.73 -11.87 2.37
C ARG A 33 6.39 -11.48 1.05
N LEU A 34 6.19 -10.24 0.59
CA LEU A 34 6.80 -9.79 -0.66
C LEU A 34 8.31 -9.83 -0.57
N PRO A 35 8.99 -10.55 -1.48
CA PRO A 35 10.45 -10.62 -1.43
C PRO A 35 11.08 -9.26 -1.73
N GLY A 36 12.11 -8.91 -0.98
CA GLY A 36 12.81 -7.65 -1.18
C GLY A 36 12.14 -6.44 -0.57
N LEU A 37 11.01 -6.64 0.11
CA LEU A 37 10.31 -5.51 0.75
C LEU A 37 11.15 -4.95 1.88
N ARG A 38 11.43 -3.64 1.82
CA ARG A 38 12.22 -2.92 2.83
C ARG A 38 11.36 -2.17 3.81
N GLY A 39 10.18 -1.75 3.39
CA GLY A 39 9.28 -1.01 4.25
C GLY A 39 7.88 -1.01 3.71
N TYR A 40 6.91 -0.84 4.58
CA TYR A 40 5.51 -0.81 4.20
C TYR A 40 4.79 0.12 5.18
N VAL A 41 4.23 1.18 4.66
CA VAL A 41 3.51 2.18 5.47
C VAL A 41 2.14 2.39 4.86
N ILE A 42 1.12 2.43 5.70
CA ILE A 42 -0.23 2.77 5.32
C ILE A 42 -0.55 4.11 5.95
N GLN A 43 -1.05 5.04 5.14
CA GLN A 43 -1.49 6.34 5.62
C GLN A 43 -2.97 6.48 5.32
N ILE A 44 -3.76 6.83 6.33
CA ILE A 44 -5.19 7.03 6.16
C ILE A 44 -5.42 8.53 6.11
N LEU A 45 -6.01 8.99 5.01
CA LEU A 45 -6.22 10.42 4.79
C LEU A 45 -7.34 10.92 5.69
N GLU A 46 -7.16 12.15 6.17
CA GLU A 46 -8.14 12.81 7.01
C GLU A 46 -8.72 14.01 6.27
N GLY A 47 -9.85 14.51 6.77
CA GLY A 47 -10.47 15.69 6.19
C GLY A 47 -11.83 15.34 5.60
N ASP A 48 -12.49 16.37 5.08
CA ASP A 48 -13.82 16.23 4.50
C ASP A 48 -13.68 15.83 3.04
N ASP A 49 -14.10 14.61 2.72
CA ASP A 49 -14.16 14.11 1.35
C ASP A 49 -12.83 14.23 0.58
N PRO A 50 -11.74 13.62 1.10
CA PRO A 50 -10.49 13.64 0.35
C PRO A 50 -10.61 12.81 -0.94
N PRO A 51 -9.76 13.09 -1.95
CA PRO A 51 -9.84 12.36 -3.22
C PRO A 51 -9.52 10.87 -3.10
N TYR A 52 -8.81 10.47 -2.06
CA TYR A 52 -8.52 9.08 -1.75
C TYR A 52 -8.72 8.86 -0.26
N ASP A 53 -8.89 7.60 0.13
CA ASP A 53 -9.10 7.27 1.53
C ASP A 53 -7.82 6.82 2.22
N GLY A 54 -6.90 6.24 1.46
CA GLY A 54 -5.65 5.80 2.04
C GLY A 54 -4.56 5.70 1.00
N ILE A 55 -3.33 5.65 1.50
CA ILE A 55 -2.12 5.54 0.69
C ILE A 55 -1.27 4.42 1.26
N ALA A 56 -0.85 3.49 0.39
CA ALA A 56 0.12 2.48 0.77
C ALA A 56 1.45 2.83 0.13
N ILE A 57 2.52 2.77 0.91
CA ILE A 57 3.87 3.02 0.40
C ILE A 57 4.72 1.81 0.72
N THR A 58 5.13 1.09 -0.32
CA THR A 58 6.07 -0.02 -0.18
C THR A 58 7.42 0.42 -0.74
N THR A 59 8.49 -0.03 -0.09
CA THR A 59 9.85 0.39 -0.43
C THR A 59 10.66 -0.82 -0.86
N PHE A 60 11.38 -0.67 -1.97
CA PHE A 60 12.28 -1.69 -2.51
C PHE A 60 13.60 -1.04 -2.90
N ASP A 61 14.65 -1.84 -3.09
CA ASP A 61 15.93 -1.30 -3.51
C ASP A 61 15.85 -0.74 -4.93
N THR A 62 15.16 -1.47 -5.83
CA THR A 62 15.02 -1.05 -7.24
C THR A 62 13.60 -1.28 -7.69
N ARG A 63 13.25 -0.64 -8.80
CA ARG A 63 11.95 -0.85 -9.43
C ARG A 63 11.78 -2.30 -9.89
N GLU A 64 12.86 -2.91 -10.41
CA GLU A 64 12.81 -4.30 -10.85
C GLU A 64 12.52 -5.23 -9.70
N ASP A 65 13.10 -4.96 -8.51
CA ASP A 65 12.80 -5.76 -7.33
C ASP A 65 11.33 -5.67 -6.98
N ALA A 66 10.75 -4.46 -7.07
CA ALA A 66 9.33 -4.28 -6.79
C ALA A 66 8.49 -5.05 -7.79
N GLU A 67 8.82 -4.96 -9.07
CA GLU A 67 8.05 -5.64 -10.11
C GLU A 67 8.11 -7.15 -9.94
N ARG A 68 9.28 -7.69 -9.58
CA ARG A 68 9.40 -9.13 -9.33
C ARG A 68 8.60 -9.57 -8.12
N ALA A 69 8.60 -8.74 -7.06
CA ALA A 69 7.87 -9.08 -5.84
C ALA A 69 6.37 -9.20 -6.12
N PHE A 70 5.82 -8.22 -6.82
CA PHE A 70 4.39 -8.20 -7.11
C PHE A 70 4.01 -9.16 -8.24
N ALA A 71 4.98 -9.82 -8.86
CA ALA A 71 4.73 -10.83 -9.89
C ALA A 71 4.75 -12.25 -9.35
N VAL A 72 5.07 -12.46 -8.08
CA VAL A 72 5.00 -13.79 -7.46
C VAL A 72 3.53 -14.24 -7.49
N PRO A 73 3.19 -15.33 -8.20
CA PRO A 73 1.78 -15.60 -8.49
C PRO A 73 0.90 -15.74 -7.25
N GLU A 74 1.39 -16.45 -6.25
CA GLU A 74 0.64 -16.67 -5.02
C GLU A 74 0.35 -15.37 -4.29
N LEU A 75 1.35 -14.48 -4.23
CA LEU A 75 1.21 -13.20 -3.54
C LEU A 75 0.36 -12.24 -4.35
N ALA A 76 0.55 -12.21 -5.67
CA ALA A 76 -0.24 -11.35 -6.55
C ALA A 76 -1.72 -11.69 -6.43
N GLU A 77 -2.06 -12.99 -6.43
CA GLU A 77 -3.44 -13.44 -6.32
C GLU A 77 -4.02 -13.10 -4.95
N GLY A 78 -3.25 -13.36 -3.88
CA GLY A 78 -3.70 -13.07 -2.53
C GLY A 78 -3.94 -11.59 -2.31
N LEU A 79 -3.02 -10.76 -2.80
CA LEU A 79 -3.15 -9.31 -2.67
C LEU A 79 -4.35 -8.79 -3.46
N ARG A 80 -4.57 -9.31 -4.67
CA ARG A 80 -5.72 -8.89 -5.48
C ARG A 80 -7.03 -9.28 -4.80
N ARG A 81 -7.12 -10.51 -4.34
CA ARG A 81 -8.34 -11.00 -3.70
C ARG A 81 -8.67 -10.22 -2.44
N THR A 82 -7.68 -10.00 -1.59
CA THR A 82 -7.92 -9.30 -0.32
C THR A 82 -8.16 -7.81 -0.54
N ARG A 83 -7.51 -7.21 -1.56
CA ARG A 83 -7.74 -5.81 -1.89
C ARG A 83 -9.20 -5.57 -2.26
N ASP A 84 -9.81 -6.49 -2.99
CA ASP A 84 -11.20 -6.34 -3.43
C ASP A 84 -12.17 -6.32 -2.26
N GLU A 85 -11.73 -6.74 -1.08
CA GLU A 85 -12.57 -6.73 0.11
C GLU A 85 -12.67 -5.35 0.75
N PHE A 86 -11.81 -4.40 0.39
CA PHE A 86 -11.86 -3.06 1.00
C PHE A 86 -11.74 -1.92 0.00
N ALA A 87 -11.23 -2.16 -1.20
CA ALA A 87 -10.90 -1.08 -2.13
C ALA A 87 -11.84 -1.06 -3.33
N ALA A 88 -12.39 0.11 -3.62
CA ALA A 88 -13.18 0.33 -4.83
C ALA A 88 -12.25 0.59 -6.01
N SER A 89 -11.11 1.24 -5.78
CA SER A 89 -10.13 1.50 -6.83
C SER A 89 -8.76 1.70 -6.20
N VAL A 90 -7.73 1.41 -7.00
CA VAL A 90 -6.35 1.61 -6.61
C VAL A 90 -5.59 2.15 -7.82
N GLU A 91 -4.84 3.24 -7.61
CA GLU A 91 -3.92 3.76 -8.61
C GLU A 91 -2.52 3.60 -8.08
N VAL A 92 -1.60 3.16 -8.93
CA VAL A 92 -0.24 2.82 -8.50
C VAL A 92 0.76 3.67 -9.27
N TYR A 93 1.71 4.23 -8.52
CA TYR A 93 2.80 5.02 -9.07
C TYR A 93 4.11 4.61 -8.43
N PHE A 94 5.19 4.71 -9.17
CA PHE A 94 6.53 4.57 -8.63
C PHE A 94 7.12 5.96 -8.44
N ALA A 95 7.90 6.12 -7.37
CA ALA A 95 8.50 7.41 -7.04
C ALA A 95 9.89 7.20 -6.48
N GLU A 96 10.80 8.09 -6.86
CA GLU A 96 12.08 8.21 -6.19
C GLU A 96 11.95 9.26 -5.10
N GLU A 97 12.49 8.96 -3.94
CA GLU A 97 12.40 9.87 -2.82
C GLU A 97 13.67 10.68 -2.71
N TYR A 98 13.52 11.98 -2.56
CA TYR A 98 14.65 12.89 -2.35
C TYR A 98 14.50 13.49 -0.96
N PRO A 99 15.15 12.90 0.07
CA PRO A 99 15.01 13.45 1.42
C PRO A 99 15.65 14.82 1.49
N VAL A 100 14.88 15.79 1.88
CA VAL A 100 15.38 17.17 2.08
C VAL A 100 15.65 17.39 3.54
N VAL A 101 14.69 17.00 4.39
CA VAL A 101 14.86 16.98 5.83
C VAL A 101 14.28 15.65 6.29
N THR A 102 15.04 14.88 7.06
CA THR A 102 14.56 13.60 7.55
C THR A 102 14.24 13.70 9.03
N GLU A 103 13.25 12.89 9.44
CA GLU A 103 12.94 12.77 10.85
C GLU A 103 14.10 12.08 11.54
N GLN A 104 14.40 12.54 12.73
CA GLN A 104 15.47 11.95 13.51
C GLN A 104 14.95 11.64 14.90
N GLU A 105 15.45 10.54 15.43
CA GLU A 105 15.12 10.16 16.79
C GLU A 105 16.25 10.54 17.71
N GLU A 106 15.89 10.98 18.89
CA GLU A 106 16.87 11.42 19.90
C GLU A 106 17.29 10.30 20.82
#